data_068d4d5ed73c4b9d90e503e0a1889482
#
_entry.id   068d4d5ed73c4b9d90e503e0a1889482
#
_cell.length_a   1.000
_cell.length_b   1.000
_cell.length_c   1.000
_cell.angle_alpha   90.00
_cell.angle_beta   90.00
_cell.angle_gamma   90.00
#
_symmetry.space_group_name_H-M   'P 1'
#
loop_
_entity.id
_entity.type
_entity.pdbx_description
1 polymer ?
#
loop_
_entity_poly.entity_id
_entity_poly.type
_entity_poly.pdbx_seq_one_letter_code
_entity_poly.pdbx_strand_id
1 'polypeptide(L)'
;VKDSYPVVIHIYGSAWFSNNSNGAADLNTICAELLKAGYAVVTPNHRAISDAKYPAQIHDIKAVIRFVRGEAKKYKFDTSFVGISGFSSGGHLASLAATTTGEKTYKLGKESVDLEGSLGNYTSFSSDVDAACDWSGPIDLLNMDCGEAMMMNPSPEEQLIGVGKEGNEDKFALLSPITFVDKKDPPMHVFHGKKDNVVPGCQGERMYKALQDAKVESYAVFEEEGGHGMGMYSEENLAKMTSFFDKVRNSKK
;
A
#
# COMPACT_ATOMS: atom_id res chain seq x y z
N VAL A 1 4.05 23.79 -19.33
CA VAL A 1 4.48 22.40 -19.04
C VAL A 1 5.59 22.50 -18.00
N LYS A 2 5.47 21.82 -16.88
CA LYS A 2 6.52 21.76 -15.84
C LYS A 2 7.72 20.94 -16.36
N ASP A 3 8.91 21.21 -15.85
CA ASP A 3 10.12 20.44 -16.17
C ASP A 3 10.07 19.03 -15.58
N SER A 4 9.44 18.88 -14.42
CA SER A 4 9.20 17.60 -13.76
C SER A 4 7.94 17.62 -12.87
N TYR A 5 7.47 16.43 -12.49
CA TYR A 5 6.25 16.22 -11.71
C TYR A 5 6.54 15.33 -10.52
N PRO A 6 6.09 15.68 -9.29
CA PRO A 6 6.15 14.76 -8.16
C PRO A 6 5.35 13.51 -8.48
N VAL A 7 5.75 12.38 -7.91
CA VAL A 7 5.22 11.07 -8.31
C VAL A 7 4.40 10.46 -7.21
N VAL A 8 3.25 9.88 -7.55
CA VAL A 8 2.53 8.93 -6.71
C VAL A 8 2.38 7.61 -7.47
N ILE A 9 2.79 6.53 -6.83
CA ILE A 9 2.56 5.17 -7.33
C ILE A 9 1.25 4.71 -6.73
N HIS A 10 0.28 4.30 -7.58
CA HIS A 10 -1.02 3.79 -7.12
C HIS A 10 -1.20 2.33 -7.50
N ILE A 11 -1.51 1.47 -6.52
CA ILE A 11 -1.63 0.03 -6.66
C ILE A 11 -3.11 -0.36 -6.57
N TYR A 12 -3.62 -1.05 -7.58
CA TYR A 12 -5.01 -1.50 -7.67
C TYR A 12 -5.35 -2.63 -6.70
N GLY A 13 -6.63 -2.77 -6.38
CA GLY A 13 -7.17 -3.87 -5.60
C GLY A 13 -7.57 -5.07 -6.49
N SER A 14 -7.31 -6.27 -6.02
CA SER A 14 -7.67 -7.52 -6.72
C SER A 14 -7.59 -8.76 -5.82
N ALA A 15 -7.50 -8.60 -4.50
CA ALA A 15 -7.14 -9.68 -3.58
C ALA A 15 -5.89 -10.45 -4.03
N TRP A 16 -4.95 -9.76 -4.67
CA TRP A 16 -3.71 -10.27 -5.30
C TRP A 16 -3.95 -11.28 -6.44
N PHE A 17 -5.18 -11.45 -6.93
CA PHE A 17 -5.50 -12.41 -8.01
C PHE A 17 -5.20 -11.88 -9.41
N SER A 18 -5.02 -10.58 -9.60
CA SER A 18 -4.78 -9.98 -10.92
C SER A 18 -3.35 -9.45 -11.04
N ASN A 19 -2.80 -9.57 -12.25
CA ASN A 19 -1.56 -8.93 -12.68
C ASN A 19 -1.82 -7.82 -13.71
N ASN A 20 -3.03 -7.23 -13.73
CA ASN A 20 -3.44 -6.25 -14.71
C ASN A 20 -4.12 -5.03 -14.05
N SER A 21 -3.43 -3.88 -14.06
CA SER A 21 -3.92 -2.60 -13.53
C SER A 21 -4.97 -1.92 -14.43
N ASN A 22 -5.07 -2.28 -15.72
CA ASN A 22 -5.93 -1.57 -16.67
C ASN A 22 -7.43 -1.71 -16.39
N GLY A 23 -7.84 -2.72 -15.63
CA GLY A 23 -9.24 -2.95 -15.25
C GLY A 23 -9.64 -2.31 -13.91
N ALA A 24 -8.73 -1.61 -13.24
CA ALA A 24 -8.99 -1.07 -11.91
C ALA A 24 -9.95 0.13 -11.95
N ALA A 25 -11.00 0.08 -11.14
CA ALA A 25 -12.00 1.16 -11.05
C ALA A 25 -11.45 2.46 -10.47
N ASP A 26 -10.45 2.37 -9.63
CA ASP A 26 -9.76 3.49 -8.97
C ASP A 26 -8.92 4.37 -9.92
N LEU A 27 -8.71 3.93 -11.17
CA LEU A 27 -8.09 4.77 -12.21
C LEU A 27 -8.88 6.05 -12.51
N ASN A 28 -10.21 5.98 -12.46
CA ASN A 28 -11.10 7.10 -12.73
C ASN A 28 -11.47 7.93 -11.48
N THR A 29 -10.99 7.55 -10.31
CA THR A 29 -11.21 8.22 -9.02
C THR A 29 -9.90 8.72 -8.43
N ILE A 30 -9.19 7.87 -7.71
CA ILE A 30 -7.92 8.19 -7.03
C ILE A 30 -6.87 8.70 -8.03
N CYS A 31 -6.62 7.95 -9.11
CA CYS A 31 -5.60 8.33 -10.09
C CYS A 31 -5.96 9.61 -10.84
N ALA A 32 -7.23 9.79 -11.21
CA ALA A 32 -7.70 11.00 -11.87
C ALA A 32 -7.51 12.25 -11.00
N GLU A 33 -7.82 12.15 -9.69
CA GLU A 33 -7.64 13.27 -8.76
C GLU A 33 -6.15 13.59 -8.52
N LEU A 34 -5.29 12.58 -8.42
CA LEU A 34 -3.84 12.79 -8.33
C LEU A 34 -3.28 13.50 -9.58
N LEU A 35 -3.72 13.10 -10.78
CA LEU A 35 -3.34 13.76 -12.03
C LEU A 35 -3.81 15.23 -12.05
N LYS A 36 -5.05 15.49 -11.65
CA LYS A 36 -5.63 16.84 -11.54
C LYS A 36 -4.86 17.70 -10.54
N ALA A 37 -4.38 17.12 -9.44
CA ALA A 37 -3.54 17.79 -8.45
C ALA A 37 -2.09 18.03 -8.94
N GLY A 38 -1.73 17.51 -10.13
CA GLY A 38 -0.45 17.77 -10.78
C GLY A 38 0.67 16.79 -10.43
N TYR A 39 0.31 15.59 -9.98
CA TYR A 39 1.22 14.47 -9.82
C TYR A 39 1.39 13.69 -11.11
N ALA A 40 2.56 13.11 -11.33
CA ALA A 40 2.71 11.98 -12.22
C ALA A 40 2.20 10.74 -11.49
N VAL A 41 1.36 9.95 -12.15
CA VAL A 41 0.78 8.73 -11.55
C VAL A 41 1.36 7.51 -12.24
N VAL A 42 1.90 6.58 -11.46
CA VAL A 42 2.41 5.29 -11.95
C VAL A 42 1.50 4.19 -11.43
N THR A 43 0.88 3.43 -12.33
CA THR A 43 -0.01 2.31 -12.01
C THR A 43 0.65 1.00 -12.43
N PRO A 44 1.46 0.36 -11.56
CA PRO A 44 2.18 -0.84 -11.92
C PRO A 44 1.28 -2.06 -11.96
N ASN A 45 1.65 -3.03 -12.80
CA ASN A 45 1.25 -4.41 -12.58
C ASN A 45 2.16 -5.05 -11.53
N HIS A 46 1.66 -6.02 -10.82
CA HIS A 46 2.45 -6.91 -9.96
C HIS A 46 2.06 -8.36 -10.28
N ARG A 47 2.90 -9.31 -9.92
CA ARG A 47 2.59 -10.73 -10.08
C ARG A 47 1.35 -11.11 -9.27
N ALA A 48 0.45 -11.85 -9.89
CA ALA A 48 -0.69 -12.43 -9.22
C ALA A 48 -0.29 -13.63 -8.36
N ILE A 49 -1.20 -14.08 -7.50
CA ILE A 49 -1.03 -15.31 -6.70
C ILE A 49 -0.74 -16.55 -7.59
N SER A 50 -1.33 -16.57 -8.80
CA SER A 50 -1.10 -17.62 -9.81
C SER A 50 0.32 -17.57 -10.40
N ASP A 51 0.94 -16.39 -10.45
CA ASP A 51 2.27 -16.23 -11.03
C ASP A 51 3.37 -16.55 -10.00
N ALA A 52 3.20 -16.07 -8.76
CA ALA A 52 4.13 -16.31 -7.67
C ALA A 52 3.49 -16.03 -6.30
N LYS A 53 3.99 -16.70 -5.26
CA LYS A 53 3.59 -16.47 -3.87
C LYS A 53 4.36 -15.29 -3.26
N TYR A 54 3.84 -14.78 -2.12
CA TYR A 54 4.58 -13.80 -1.32
C TYR A 54 6.00 -14.33 -0.99
N PRO A 55 7.04 -13.48 -1.07
CA PRO A 55 7.06 -12.02 -1.14
C PRO A 55 7.14 -11.43 -2.56
N ALA A 56 6.80 -12.17 -3.61
CA ALA A 56 6.95 -11.71 -4.99
C ALA A 56 6.27 -10.35 -5.25
N GLN A 57 5.09 -10.12 -4.68
CA GLN A 57 4.31 -8.90 -4.88
C GLN A 57 5.01 -7.66 -4.32
N ILE A 58 5.56 -7.75 -3.10
CA ILE A 58 6.31 -6.61 -2.52
C ILE A 58 7.62 -6.36 -3.28
N HIS A 59 8.29 -7.39 -3.78
CA HIS A 59 9.48 -7.23 -4.63
C HIS A 59 9.16 -6.45 -5.90
N ASP A 60 7.99 -6.72 -6.53
CA ASP A 60 7.54 -6.01 -7.72
C ASP A 60 7.32 -4.52 -7.41
N ILE A 61 6.64 -4.21 -6.31
CA ILE A 61 6.38 -2.82 -5.92
C ILE A 61 7.68 -2.08 -5.58
N LYS A 62 8.58 -2.68 -4.82
CA LYS A 62 9.87 -2.08 -4.52
C LYS A 62 10.72 -1.87 -5.78
N ALA A 63 10.66 -2.80 -6.73
CA ALA A 63 11.30 -2.62 -8.04
C ALA A 63 10.71 -1.44 -8.82
N VAL A 64 9.39 -1.22 -8.75
CA VAL A 64 8.73 -0.06 -9.37
C VAL A 64 9.18 1.27 -8.72
N ILE A 65 9.31 1.32 -7.39
CA ILE A 65 9.80 2.52 -6.69
C ILE A 65 11.22 2.85 -7.15
N ARG A 66 12.10 1.83 -7.25
CA ARG A 66 13.45 2.00 -7.79
C ARG A 66 13.47 2.43 -9.26
N PHE A 67 12.57 1.86 -10.08
CA PHE A 67 12.40 2.24 -11.49
C PHE A 67 12.00 3.72 -11.64
N VAL A 68 11.07 4.21 -10.83
CA VAL A 68 10.67 5.63 -10.81
C VAL A 68 11.88 6.54 -10.59
N ARG A 69 12.77 6.18 -9.69
CA ARG A 69 14.00 6.94 -9.44
C ARG A 69 15.02 6.81 -10.57
N GLY A 70 15.22 5.61 -11.08
CA GLY A 70 16.19 5.33 -12.15
C GLY A 70 15.83 5.95 -13.48
N GLU A 71 14.54 6.03 -13.80
CA GLU A 71 14.01 6.57 -15.05
C GLU A 71 13.48 8.03 -14.93
N ALA A 72 13.80 8.70 -13.83
CA ALA A 72 13.28 10.02 -13.50
C ALA A 72 13.44 11.04 -14.63
N LYS A 73 14.62 11.10 -15.24
CA LYS A 73 14.90 12.02 -16.35
C LYS A 73 14.04 11.74 -17.58
N LYS A 74 13.85 10.47 -17.93
CA LYS A 74 13.11 10.04 -19.12
C LYS A 74 11.63 10.40 -19.03
N TYR A 75 11.02 10.17 -17.85
CA TYR A 75 9.60 10.40 -17.62
C TYR A 75 9.28 11.74 -16.96
N LYS A 76 10.29 12.58 -16.72
CA LYS A 76 10.16 13.87 -16.03
C LYS A 76 9.59 13.73 -14.61
N PHE A 77 10.02 12.70 -13.89
CA PHE A 77 9.66 12.53 -12.51
C PHE A 77 10.52 13.41 -11.60
N ASP A 78 9.88 14.14 -10.68
CA ASP A 78 10.54 14.80 -9.56
C ASP A 78 10.56 13.83 -8.38
N THR A 79 11.65 13.09 -8.26
CA THR A 79 11.84 12.08 -7.21
C THR A 79 12.33 12.64 -5.88
N SER A 80 12.31 13.96 -5.70
CA SER A 80 12.43 14.57 -4.36
C SER A 80 11.22 14.22 -3.49
N PHE A 81 10.10 13.84 -4.14
CA PHE A 81 8.92 13.27 -3.49
C PHE A 81 8.40 12.07 -4.29
N VAL A 82 8.31 10.92 -3.64
CA VAL A 82 7.68 9.70 -4.17
C VAL A 82 6.64 9.23 -3.16
N GLY A 83 5.37 9.49 -3.44
CA GLY A 83 4.24 8.96 -2.67
C GLY A 83 3.83 7.58 -3.17
N ILE A 84 3.13 6.84 -2.31
CA ILE A 84 2.49 5.58 -2.66
C ILE A 84 1.04 5.57 -2.19
N SER A 85 0.16 4.96 -2.95
CA SER A 85 -1.25 4.78 -2.60
C SER A 85 -1.70 3.42 -3.09
N GLY A 86 -2.75 2.88 -2.50
CA GLY A 86 -3.34 1.65 -3.00
C GLY A 86 -4.73 1.39 -2.44
N PHE A 87 -5.50 0.59 -3.17
CA PHE A 87 -6.83 0.18 -2.77
C PHE A 87 -6.86 -1.33 -2.48
N SER A 88 -7.53 -1.75 -1.38
CA SER A 88 -7.70 -3.17 -1.04
C SER A 88 -6.34 -3.91 -0.93
N SER A 89 -6.11 -4.98 -1.68
CA SER A 89 -4.79 -5.64 -1.75
C SER A 89 -3.67 -4.68 -2.21
N GLY A 90 -3.99 -3.65 -2.98
CA GLY A 90 -3.07 -2.56 -3.31
C GLY A 90 -2.77 -1.66 -2.10
N GLY A 91 -3.76 -1.40 -1.24
CA GLY A 91 -3.60 -0.72 0.04
C GLY A 91 -2.66 -1.48 0.98
N HIS A 92 -2.81 -2.81 1.04
CA HIS A 92 -1.87 -3.69 1.73
C HIS A 92 -0.43 -3.50 1.22
N LEU A 93 -0.22 -3.59 -0.11
CA LEU A 93 1.12 -3.47 -0.69
C LEU A 93 1.72 -2.06 -0.52
N ALA A 94 0.88 -1.01 -0.60
CA ALA A 94 1.31 0.35 -0.34
C ALA A 94 1.73 0.54 1.13
N SER A 95 0.92 0.03 2.07
CA SER A 95 1.23 0.05 3.49
C SER A 95 2.48 -0.76 3.82
N LEU A 96 2.62 -1.95 3.23
CA LEU A 96 3.81 -2.80 3.42
C LEU A 96 5.07 -2.11 2.88
N ALA A 97 5.02 -1.46 1.72
CA ALA A 97 6.15 -0.71 1.18
C ALA A 97 6.55 0.45 2.10
N ALA A 98 5.58 1.14 2.70
CA ALA A 98 5.81 2.26 3.60
C ALA A 98 6.39 1.81 4.95
N THR A 99 5.85 0.74 5.55
CA THR A 99 6.28 0.24 6.87
C THR A 99 7.54 -0.63 6.82
N THR A 100 8.08 -0.89 5.63
CA THR A 100 9.35 -1.62 5.44
C THR A 100 10.45 -0.74 4.84
N THR A 101 10.38 0.58 5.10
CA THR A 101 11.38 1.56 4.67
C THR A 101 12.73 1.23 5.29
N GLY A 102 13.76 1.07 4.44
CA GLY A 102 15.11 0.70 4.84
C GLY A 102 15.30 -0.76 5.25
N GLU A 103 14.23 -1.54 5.42
CA GLU A 103 14.31 -2.95 5.79
C GLU A 103 14.52 -3.84 4.54
N LYS A 104 15.54 -4.69 4.59
CA LYS A 104 15.83 -5.64 3.50
C LYS A 104 15.37 -7.05 3.83
N THR A 105 15.64 -7.51 5.04
CA THR A 105 15.27 -8.85 5.50
C THR A 105 14.76 -8.74 6.92
N TYR A 106 13.62 -9.34 7.20
CA TYR A 106 13.04 -9.37 8.54
C TYR A 106 12.90 -10.82 9.02
N LYS A 107 13.13 -11.03 10.32
CA LYS A 107 13.02 -12.34 10.97
C LYS A 107 12.02 -12.30 12.11
N LEU A 108 11.15 -13.29 12.15
CA LEU A 108 10.18 -13.49 13.22
C LEU A 108 10.11 -14.98 13.55
N GLY A 109 10.38 -15.34 14.80
CA GLY A 109 10.44 -16.73 15.19
C GLY A 109 11.45 -17.53 14.36
N LYS A 110 10.96 -18.55 13.66
CA LYS A 110 11.77 -19.39 12.75
C LYS A 110 11.73 -18.91 11.30
N GLU A 111 10.85 -17.98 11.00
CA GLU A 111 10.61 -17.49 9.65
C GLU A 111 11.48 -16.27 9.33
N SER A 112 11.74 -16.07 8.05
CA SER A 112 12.48 -14.93 7.54
C SER A 112 11.94 -14.56 6.17
N VAL A 113 11.82 -13.28 5.88
CA VAL A 113 11.37 -12.77 4.59
C VAL A 113 12.37 -11.76 4.03
N ASP A 114 12.71 -11.90 2.76
CA ASP A 114 13.35 -10.83 1.98
C ASP A 114 12.25 -9.86 1.54
N LEU A 115 12.31 -8.62 2.00
CA LEU A 115 11.34 -7.58 1.71
C LEU A 115 11.76 -6.69 0.53
N GLU A 116 13.05 -6.69 0.18
CA GLU A 116 13.59 -5.79 -0.85
C GLU A 116 13.58 -6.41 -2.23
N GLY A 117 14.00 -7.65 -2.34
CA GLY A 117 14.21 -8.31 -3.62
C GLY A 117 15.30 -7.64 -4.49
N SER A 118 15.57 -8.26 -5.62
CA SER A 118 16.61 -7.80 -6.55
C SER A 118 16.12 -7.60 -7.98
N LEU A 119 14.80 -7.42 -8.18
CA LEU A 119 14.21 -7.27 -9.52
C LEU A 119 14.62 -5.95 -10.18
N GLY A 120 14.78 -6.02 -11.51
CA GLY A 120 15.03 -4.86 -12.36
C GLY A 120 16.48 -4.38 -12.34
N ASN A 121 16.72 -3.31 -13.11
CA ASN A 121 18.08 -2.79 -13.36
C ASN A 121 18.51 -1.69 -12.36
N TYR A 122 17.62 -1.30 -11.44
CA TYR A 122 17.81 -0.12 -10.59
C TYR A 122 18.01 -0.47 -9.11
N THR A 123 18.64 -1.61 -8.82
CA THR A 123 18.84 -2.14 -7.46
C THR A 123 19.72 -1.27 -6.57
N SER A 124 20.46 -0.31 -7.14
CA SER A 124 21.25 0.69 -6.39
C SER A 124 20.44 1.89 -5.91
N PHE A 125 19.20 2.08 -6.39
CA PHE A 125 18.32 3.15 -5.92
C PHE A 125 17.53 2.70 -4.69
N SER A 126 17.13 3.68 -3.86
CA SER A 126 16.25 3.42 -2.72
C SER A 126 14.84 3.00 -3.19
N SER A 127 14.26 2.05 -2.47
CA SER A 127 12.84 1.66 -2.57
C SER A 127 11.95 2.32 -1.51
N ASP A 128 12.47 3.32 -0.78
CA ASP A 128 11.72 4.05 0.22
C ASP A 128 10.70 5.00 -0.43
N VAL A 129 9.61 5.25 0.28
CA VAL A 129 8.59 6.22 -0.10
C VAL A 129 8.49 7.35 0.93
N ASP A 130 7.97 8.49 0.52
CA ASP A 130 7.94 9.70 1.34
C ASP A 130 6.61 9.89 2.07
N ALA A 131 5.54 9.27 1.57
CA ALA A 131 4.21 9.28 2.14
C ALA A 131 3.38 8.12 1.60
N ALA A 132 2.41 7.63 2.36
CA ALA A 132 1.52 6.56 1.91
C ALA A 132 0.05 6.86 2.21
N CYS A 133 -0.84 6.46 1.28
CA CYS A 133 -2.28 6.42 1.48
C CYS A 133 -2.78 4.99 1.32
N ASP A 134 -3.42 4.51 2.36
CA ASP A 134 -4.10 3.21 2.39
C ASP A 134 -5.61 3.39 2.22
N TRP A 135 -6.18 2.77 1.21
CA TRP A 135 -7.62 2.72 0.95
C TRP A 135 -8.14 1.30 1.16
N SER A 136 -8.76 1.04 2.30
CA SER A 136 -9.37 -0.26 2.64
C SER A 136 -8.43 -1.45 2.51
N GLY A 137 -7.15 -1.28 2.87
CA GLY A 137 -6.16 -2.35 2.83
C GLY A 137 -6.28 -3.30 4.01
N PRO A 138 -6.08 -4.62 3.83
CA PRO A 138 -5.88 -5.54 4.94
C PRO A 138 -4.47 -5.32 5.52
N ILE A 139 -4.38 -5.11 6.83
CA ILE A 139 -3.17 -4.64 7.52
C ILE A 139 -2.64 -5.66 8.51
N ASP A 140 -3.53 -6.35 9.20
CA ASP A 140 -3.23 -7.41 10.16
C ASP A 140 -3.79 -8.73 9.63
N LEU A 141 -3.05 -9.37 8.72
CA LEU A 141 -3.50 -10.57 8.02
C LEU A 141 -3.54 -11.81 8.92
N LEU A 142 -2.87 -11.73 10.06
CA LEU A 142 -2.98 -12.75 11.11
C LEU A 142 -4.36 -12.70 11.78
N ASN A 143 -4.97 -11.51 11.89
CA ASN A 143 -6.21 -11.27 12.63
C ASN A 143 -7.25 -10.55 11.75
N MET A 144 -7.65 -11.17 10.64
CA MET A 144 -8.69 -10.64 9.75
C MET A 144 -10.11 -10.75 10.31
N ASP A 145 -10.31 -11.52 11.36
CA ASP A 145 -11.58 -11.86 12.00
C ASP A 145 -12.10 -10.81 12.99
N CYS A 146 -11.74 -9.56 12.83
CA CYS A 146 -12.14 -8.46 13.70
C CYS A 146 -13.46 -7.78 13.31
N GLY A 147 -14.22 -8.37 12.42
CA GLY A 147 -15.51 -7.87 11.94
C GLY A 147 -16.18 -8.86 11.00
N GLU A 148 -17.35 -8.48 10.45
CA GLU A 148 -17.99 -9.26 9.40
C GLU A 148 -17.20 -9.10 8.11
N ALA A 149 -16.66 -10.20 7.59
CA ALA A 149 -15.95 -10.24 6.33
C ALA A 149 -16.50 -11.35 5.42
N MET A 150 -16.36 -11.16 4.13
CA MET A 150 -16.68 -12.20 3.14
C MET A 150 -15.69 -13.36 3.31
N MET A 151 -16.20 -14.51 3.72
CA MET A 151 -15.39 -15.70 3.94
C MET A 151 -15.12 -16.41 2.61
N MET A 152 -13.84 -16.56 2.28
CA MET A 152 -13.36 -17.48 1.24
C MET A 152 -12.60 -18.61 1.89
N ASN A 153 -12.64 -19.80 1.32
CA ASN A 153 -11.88 -20.95 1.80
C ASN A 153 -11.22 -21.69 0.61
N PRO A 154 -9.87 -21.71 0.49
CA PRO A 154 -8.94 -20.99 1.34
C PRO A 154 -9.05 -19.46 1.17
N SER A 155 -8.68 -18.72 2.21
CA SER A 155 -8.71 -17.26 2.17
C SER A 155 -7.70 -16.69 1.15
N PRO A 156 -7.88 -15.44 0.66
CA PRO A 156 -6.90 -14.82 -0.24
C PRO A 156 -5.49 -14.77 0.37
N GLU A 157 -5.38 -14.54 1.68
CA GLU A 157 -4.12 -14.50 2.41
C GLU A 157 -3.42 -15.86 2.44
N GLU A 158 -4.19 -16.93 2.68
CA GLU A 158 -3.68 -18.31 2.62
C GLU A 158 -3.21 -18.66 1.21
N GLN A 159 -3.95 -18.23 0.20
CA GLN A 159 -3.57 -18.43 -1.19
C GLN A 159 -2.32 -17.63 -1.57
N LEU A 160 -2.16 -16.40 -1.03
CA LEU A 160 -1.01 -15.55 -1.26
C LEU A 160 0.28 -16.16 -0.66
N ILE A 161 0.19 -16.66 0.56
CA ILE A 161 1.32 -17.35 1.23
C ILE A 161 1.52 -18.76 0.71
N GLY A 162 0.43 -19.45 0.35
CA GLY A 162 0.44 -20.84 -0.12
C GLY A 162 0.33 -21.88 0.98
N VAL A 163 0.00 -21.47 2.20
CA VAL A 163 -0.23 -22.35 3.37
C VAL A 163 -1.39 -21.84 4.21
N GLY A 164 -2.05 -22.73 4.96
CA GLY A 164 -3.05 -22.35 5.95
C GLY A 164 -2.45 -21.62 7.15
N LYS A 165 -3.29 -20.84 7.86
CA LYS A 165 -2.84 -20.01 8.99
C LYS A 165 -2.37 -20.85 10.18
N GLU A 166 -3.07 -21.92 10.53
CA GLU A 166 -2.75 -22.77 11.67
C GLU A 166 -1.33 -23.32 11.60
N GLY A 167 -0.51 -23.03 12.60
CA GLY A 167 0.90 -23.42 12.67
C GLY A 167 1.85 -22.64 11.77
N ASN A 168 1.35 -21.57 11.08
CA ASN A 168 2.14 -20.69 10.23
C ASN A 168 1.95 -19.20 10.60
N GLU A 169 1.57 -18.89 11.83
CA GLU A 169 1.23 -17.56 12.30
C GLU A 169 2.35 -16.53 12.04
N ASP A 170 3.60 -16.93 12.21
CA ASP A 170 4.77 -16.08 11.91
C ASP A 170 4.81 -15.63 10.44
N LYS A 171 4.41 -16.50 9.49
CA LYS A 171 4.35 -16.14 8.06
C LYS A 171 3.26 -15.11 7.78
N PHE A 172 2.09 -15.24 8.43
CA PHE A 172 1.01 -14.27 8.31
C PHE A 172 1.39 -12.93 8.94
N ALA A 173 2.07 -12.95 10.10
CA ALA A 173 2.62 -11.75 10.69
C ALA A 173 3.64 -11.07 9.77
N LEU A 174 4.53 -11.83 9.13
CA LEU A 174 5.52 -11.32 8.16
C LEU A 174 4.89 -10.81 6.84
N LEU A 175 3.63 -11.12 6.57
CA LEU A 175 2.85 -10.55 5.48
C LEU A 175 2.11 -9.26 5.90
N SER A 176 1.95 -9.03 7.19
CA SER A 176 1.10 -7.97 7.78
C SER A 176 1.87 -6.66 7.93
N PRO A 177 1.48 -5.56 7.25
CA PRO A 177 2.11 -4.25 7.41
C PRO A 177 2.25 -3.79 8.86
N ILE A 178 1.26 -4.08 9.71
CA ILE A 178 1.24 -3.69 11.12
C ILE A 178 2.44 -4.24 11.93
N THR A 179 3.02 -5.37 11.48
CA THR A 179 4.19 -5.99 12.13
C THR A 179 5.44 -5.11 12.06
N PHE A 180 5.53 -4.28 11.03
CA PHE A 180 6.72 -3.50 10.72
C PHE A 180 6.62 -2.04 11.16
N VAL A 181 5.44 -1.61 11.64
CA VAL A 181 5.22 -0.20 12.00
C VAL A 181 6.23 0.26 13.04
N ASP A 182 7.01 1.26 12.68
CA ASP A 182 7.97 1.90 13.59
C ASP A 182 8.01 3.44 13.39
N LYS A 183 8.68 4.14 14.30
CA LYS A 183 8.76 5.62 14.29
C LYS A 183 9.49 6.22 13.08
N LYS A 184 10.14 5.41 12.24
CA LYS A 184 10.87 5.86 11.04
C LYS A 184 9.99 5.81 9.80
N ASP A 185 8.80 5.21 9.92
CA ASP A 185 7.87 5.12 8.80
C ASP A 185 7.48 6.52 8.30
N PRO A 186 7.26 6.67 6.99
CA PRO A 186 6.81 7.91 6.42
C PRO A 186 5.38 8.25 6.92
N PRO A 187 4.96 9.53 6.84
CA PRO A 187 3.59 9.90 7.12
C PRO A 187 2.59 9.06 6.33
N MET A 188 1.47 8.67 6.98
CA MET A 188 0.44 7.83 6.37
C MET A 188 -0.97 8.39 6.58
N HIS A 189 -1.83 8.22 5.56
CA HIS A 189 -3.26 8.52 5.63
C HIS A 189 -4.06 7.25 5.34
N VAL A 190 -4.92 6.86 6.28
CA VAL A 190 -5.77 5.66 6.21
C VAL A 190 -7.20 6.07 5.87
N PHE A 191 -7.79 5.45 4.86
CA PHE A 191 -9.19 5.62 4.46
C PHE A 191 -9.90 4.27 4.52
N HIS A 192 -10.92 4.12 5.37
CA HIS A 192 -11.60 2.84 5.51
C HIS A 192 -13.09 3.02 5.81
N GLY A 193 -13.93 2.23 5.15
CA GLY A 193 -15.36 2.19 5.40
C GLY A 193 -15.70 1.31 6.61
N LYS A 194 -16.53 1.78 7.53
CA LYS A 194 -16.93 0.99 8.72
C LYS A 194 -17.86 -0.18 8.37
N LYS A 195 -18.57 -0.09 7.24
CA LYS A 195 -19.41 -1.18 6.70
C LYS A 195 -18.72 -2.00 5.62
N ASP A 196 -17.38 -1.96 5.58
CA ASP A 196 -16.61 -2.79 4.66
C ASP A 196 -16.73 -4.27 5.08
N ASN A 197 -17.34 -5.07 4.21
CA ASN A 197 -17.58 -6.50 4.41
C ASN A 197 -16.61 -7.38 3.61
N VAL A 198 -15.62 -6.81 2.97
CA VAL A 198 -14.54 -7.52 2.26
C VAL A 198 -13.26 -7.48 3.09
N VAL A 199 -12.83 -6.26 3.47
CA VAL A 199 -11.76 -6.03 4.42
C VAL A 199 -12.36 -5.29 5.62
N PRO A 200 -12.55 -5.93 6.78
CA PRO A 200 -13.24 -5.30 7.91
C PRO A 200 -12.66 -3.95 8.31
N GLY A 201 -13.50 -2.96 8.59
CA GLY A 201 -13.11 -1.58 8.93
C GLY A 201 -12.12 -1.48 10.10
N CYS A 202 -12.17 -2.44 11.03
CA CYS A 202 -11.21 -2.57 12.13
C CYS A 202 -9.74 -2.74 11.66
N GLN A 203 -9.49 -3.17 10.43
CA GLN A 203 -8.15 -3.23 9.86
C GLN A 203 -7.55 -1.82 9.75
N GLY A 204 -8.30 -0.86 9.20
CA GLY A 204 -7.87 0.53 9.14
C GLY A 204 -7.71 1.16 10.53
N GLU A 205 -8.62 0.86 11.47
CA GLU A 205 -8.53 1.35 12.86
C GLU A 205 -7.27 0.82 13.56
N ARG A 206 -6.93 -0.46 13.37
CA ARG A 206 -5.69 -1.06 13.88
C ARG A 206 -4.44 -0.40 13.30
N MET A 207 -4.43 -0.16 11.98
CA MET A 207 -3.30 0.53 11.35
C MET A 207 -3.11 1.93 11.93
N TYR A 208 -4.18 2.72 11.97
CA TYR A 208 -4.12 4.07 12.51
C TYR A 208 -3.64 4.10 13.95
N LYS A 209 -4.14 3.18 14.78
CA LYS A 209 -3.68 3.04 16.17
C LYS A 209 -2.20 2.68 16.27
N ALA A 210 -1.72 1.73 15.48
CA ALA A 210 -0.32 1.32 15.48
C ALA A 210 0.61 2.48 15.08
N LEU A 211 0.22 3.26 14.05
CA LEU A 211 0.95 4.46 13.64
C LEU A 211 1.02 5.51 14.74
N GLN A 212 -0.11 5.75 15.44
CA GLN A 212 -0.16 6.68 16.58
C GLN A 212 0.73 6.22 17.73
N ASP A 213 0.68 4.94 18.10
CA ASP A 213 1.49 4.36 19.15
C ASP A 213 3.00 4.46 18.83
N ALA A 214 3.37 4.28 17.57
CA ALA A 214 4.74 4.45 17.05
C ALA A 214 5.15 5.92 16.88
N LYS A 215 4.23 6.89 17.04
CA LYS A 215 4.43 8.33 16.83
C LYS A 215 4.76 8.70 15.38
N VAL A 216 4.23 7.95 14.44
CA VAL A 216 4.25 8.29 13.03
C VAL A 216 3.19 9.38 12.76
N GLU A 217 3.53 10.39 11.97
CA GLU A 217 2.54 11.38 11.52
C GLU A 217 1.47 10.67 10.69
N SER A 218 0.24 10.63 11.20
CA SER A 218 -0.83 9.84 10.57
C SER A 218 -2.19 10.51 10.69
N TYR A 219 -3.01 10.24 9.68
CA TYR A 219 -4.37 10.73 9.52
C TYR A 219 -5.28 9.56 9.20
N ALA A 220 -6.55 9.67 9.53
CA ALA A 220 -7.53 8.65 9.17
C ALA A 220 -8.88 9.27 8.80
N VAL A 221 -9.59 8.61 7.90
CA VAL A 221 -11.00 8.82 7.59
C VAL A 221 -11.70 7.47 7.70
N PHE A 222 -12.66 7.39 8.61
CA PHE A 222 -13.51 6.22 8.79
C PHE A 222 -14.94 6.61 8.41
N GLU A 223 -15.38 6.18 7.22
CA GLU A 223 -16.72 6.48 6.74
C GLU A 223 -17.75 5.54 7.38
N GLU A 224 -18.70 6.09 8.15
CA GLU A 224 -19.70 5.30 8.88
C GLU A 224 -20.54 4.40 7.96
N GLU A 225 -20.93 4.90 6.79
CA GLU A 225 -21.72 4.19 5.79
C GLU A 225 -20.87 3.63 4.64
N GLY A 226 -19.55 3.81 4.69
CA GLY A 226 -18.62 3.37 3.65
C GLY A 226 -18.45 1.85 3.65
N GLY A 227 -18.50 1.25 2.46
CA GLY A 227 -18.18 -0.14 2.20
C GLY A 227 -16.79 -0.30 1.60
N HIS A 228 -16.53 -1.45 0.96
CA HIS A 228 -15.27 -1.72 0.27
C HIS A 228 -15.15 -0.88 -1.00
N GLY A 229 -14.55 0.30 -0.89
CA GLY A 229 -14.49 1.32 -1.94
C GLY A 229 -15.79 2.10 -2.14
N MET A 230 -16.94 1.50 -1.89
CA MET A 230 -18.23 2.15 -2.05
C MET A 230 -18.43 3.24 -1.00
N GLY A 231 -18.73 4.48 -1.44
CA GLY A 231 -18.86 5.64 -0.56
C GLY A 231 -17.54 6.23 -0.07
N MET A 232 -16.39 5.65 -0.45
CA MET A 232 -15.07 6.11 -0.02
C MET A 232 -14.50 7.23 -0.88
N TYR A 233 -14.85 7.27 -2.17
CA TYR A 233 -14.22 8.18 -3.16
C TYR A 233 -15.02 9.48 -3.33
N SER A 234 -15.47 10.08 -2.23
CA SER A 234 -16.08 11.42 -2.24
C SER A 234 -15.05 12.48 -2.66
N GLU A 235 -15.51 13.61 -3.22
CA GLU A 235 -14.64 14.75 -3.52
C GLU A 235 -13.84 15.20 -2.29
N GLU A 236 -14.46 15.16 -1.12
CA GLU A 236 -13.83 15.51 0.15
C GLU A 236 -12.68 14.55 0.50
N ASN A 237 -12.89 13.24 0.41
CA ASN A 237 -11.85 12.25 0.73
C ASN A 237 -10.71 12.28 -0.28
N LEU A 238 -11.01 12.43 -1.56
CA LEU A 238 -9.99 12.60 -2.59
C LEU A 238 -9.18 13.89 -2.39
N ALA A 239 -9.82 14.98 -2.00
CA ALA A 239 -9.13 16.23 -1.65
C ALA A 239 -8.26 16.10 -0.39
N LYS A 240 -8.70 15.33 0.63
CA LYS A 240 -7.88 15.03 1.82
C LYS A 240 -6.62 14.25 1.43
N MET A 241 -6.71 13.28 0.52
CA MET A 241 -5.56 12.54 0.00
C MET A 241 -4.56 13.46 -0.69
N THR A 242 -5.01 14.29 -1.63
CA THR A 242 -4.10 15.19 -2.37
C THR A 242 -3.49 16.26 -1.45
N SER A 243 -4.28 16.82 -0.54
CA SER A 243 -3.80 17.78 0.47
C SER A 243 -2.76 17.17 1.41
N PHE A 244 -2.93 15.90 1.78
CA PHE A 244 -1.96 15.17 2.58
C PHE A 244 -0.63 15.00 1.83
N PHE A 245 -0.65 14.53 0.58
CA PHE A 245 0.57 14.41 -0.22
C PHE A 245 1.25 15.77 -0.44
N ASP A 246 0.48 16.82 -0.71
CA ASP A 246 1.00 18.19 -0.86
C ASP A 246 1.66 18.69 0.43
N LYS A 247 1.06 18.43 1.58
CA LYS A 247 1.62 18.80 2.90
C LYS A 247 2.97 18.14 3.11
N VAL A 248 3.06 16.82 2.94
CA VAL A 248 4.31 16.08 3.14
C VAL A 248 5.38 16.55 2.15
N ARG A 249 5.02 16.70 0.88
CA ARG A 249 5.94 17.19 -0.16
C ARG A 249 6.49 18.58 0.18
N ASN A 250 5.65 19.49 0.66
CA ASN A 250 6.06 20.85 0.98
C ASN A 250 6.91 20.95 2.25
N SER A 251 6.79 20.01 3.19
CA SER A 251 7.64 19.95 4.39
C SER A 251 9.08 19.51 4.10
N LYS A 252 9.36 18.97 2.91
CA LYS A 252 10.68 18.53 2.46
C LYS A 252 11.48 19.61 1.72
N LYS A 253 10.85 20.73 1.39
CA LYS A 253 11.48 21.88 0.74
C LYS A 253 12.10 22.81 1.78
#